data_e82b50c47170a3c142edcb2b26ef06b8
#
_entry.id   e82b50c47170a3c142edcb2b26ef06b8
#
_cell.length_a   1.000
_cell.length_b   1.000
_cell.length_c   1.000
_cell.angle_alpha   90.00
_cell.angle_beta   90.00
_cell.angle_gamma   90.00
#
_symmetry.space_group_name_H-M   'P 1'
#
loop_
_entity.id
_entity.type
_entity.pdbx_description
1 polymer ?
#
loop_
_entity_poly.entity_id
_entity_poly.type
_entity_poly.pdbx_seq_one_letter_code
_entity_poly.pdbx_strand_id
1 'polypeptide(L)'
;MSTLTLAALATLVFCAPGYPGGAGDAQPFVDQFAKAAAASAGWKADSLGAVYDPTEQGGLAKLAEKDSVLAFLPYAFYVQHAAALHLAPLAQADVAGVGTQERWTLVGKAGGPVTGPASMTGYTILSVAGYAPEFVKHSALAEWALPADVKIEATGQILSALRRVASGEPVLALLDQTQAAALVTLPFAAQIKTLTQSAALPVALIAVVDSRLPDPRAKAFQAALVKLNSTSDGAATLASLKLKGFVLPQLPGNAGKP
;
A
#
# COMPACT_ATOMS: atom_id res chain seq x y z
N MET A 1 20.93 -1.69 43.01
CA MET A 1 20.26 -2.71 42.22
C MET A 1 19.71 -2.03 40.98
N SER A 2 20.43 -2.13 39.84
CA SER A 2 19.97 -1.55 38.57
C SER A 2 18.93 -2.51 37.98
N THR A 3 17.69 -2.08 37.96
CA THR A 3 16.64 -2.74 37.20
C THR A 3 16.99 -2.62 35.72
N LEU A 4 17.47 -3.69 35.11
CA LEU A 4 17.50 -3.83 33.66
C LEU A 4 16.05 -3.77 33.18
N THR A 5 15.62 -2.58 32.78
CA THR A 5 14.39 -2.44 32.01
C THR A 5 14.67 -3.12 30.66
N LEU A 6 14.13 -4.31 30.45
CA LEU A 6 14.10 -4.95 29.13
C LEU A 6 13.37 -3.95 28.24
N ALA A 7 14.09 -3.23 27.38
CA ALA A 7 13.47 -2.36 26.41
C ALA A 7 12.58 -3.27 25.54
N ALA A 8 11.27 -3.04 25.56
CA ALA A 8 10.34 -3.75 24.70
C ALA A 8 10.85 -3.63 23.27
N LEU A 9 10.90 -4.75 22.54
CA LEU A 9 11.30 -4.80 21.14
C LEU A 9 10.29 -3.95 20.35
N ALA A 10 10.76 -2.91 19.69
CA ALA A 10 9.91 -2.13 18.79
C ALA A 10 9.59 -2.95 17.54
N THR A 11 8.37 -2.86 17.03
CA THR A 11 7.91 -3.65 15.88
C THR A 11 7.57 -2.75 14.68
N LEU A 12 8.03 -3.15 13.51
CA LEU A 12 7.62 -2.64 12.20
C LEU A 12 6.61 -3.61 11.60
N VAL A 13 5.38 -3.17 11.43
CA VAL A 13 4.31 -3.97 10.83
C VAL A 13 4.30 -3.75 9.31
N PHE A 14 4.48 -4.82 8.54
CA PHE A 14 4.21 -4.85 7.11
C PHE A 14 2.80 -5.36 6.89
N CYS A 15 1.93 -4.55 6.35
CA CYS A 15 0.57 -4.95 6.00
C CYS A 15 0.33 -4.69 4.52
N ALA A 16 0.05 -5.74 3.75
CA ALA A 16 -0.12 -5.67 2.29
C ALA A 16 -1.40 -6.39 1.82
N PRO A 17 -2.61 -5.91 2.20
CA PRO A 17 -3.86 -6.54 1.83
C PRO A 17 -4.05 -6.59 0.31
N GLY A 18 -4.51 -7.75 -0.18
CA GLY A 18 -4.82 -7.95 -1.59
C GLY A 18 -3.63 -8.33 -2.48
N TYR A 19 -2.41 -8.26 -1.96
CA TYR A 19 -1.22 -8.70 -2.70
C TYR A 19 -0.91 -10.17 -2.42
N PRO A 20 -0.39 -10.91 -3.43
CA PRO A 20 -0.05 -12.33 -3.25
C PRO A 20 1.17 -12.49 -2.34
N GLY A 21 1.16 -13.54 -1.54
CA GLY A 21 2.26 -13.91 -0.64
C GLY A 21 1.75 -14.33 0.73
N GLY A 22 2.30 -15.40 1.26
CA GLY A 22 2.03 -15.88 2.62
C GLY A 22 2.91 -15.18 3.65
N ALA A 23 2.42 -15.08 4.89
CA ALA A 23 3.20 -14.50 5.98
C ALA A 23 4.55 -15.24 6.18
N GLY A 24 4.54 -16.58 6.09
CA GLY A 24 5.75 -17.38 6.24
C GLY A 24 6.82 -17.12 5.18
N ASP A 25 6.40 -16.90 3.92
CA ASP A 25 7.32 -16.63 2.82
C ASP A 25 7.93 -15.24 2.90
N ALA A 26 7.16 -14.26 3.35
CA ALA A 26 7.60 -12.86 3.44
C ALA A 26 8.44 -12.58 4.70
N GLN A 27 8.20 -13.29 5.80
CA GLN A 27 8.79 -13.00 7.11
C GLN A 27 10.32 -12.87 7.09
N PRO A 28 11.11 -13.77 6.45
CA PRO A 28 12.57 -13.63 6.43
C PRO A 28 13.05 -12.33 5.78
N PHE A 29 12.34 -11.84 4.75
CA PHE A 29 12.70 -10.61 4.05
C PHE A 29 12.38 -9.36 4.87
N VAL A 30 11.22 -9.33 5.56
CA VAL A 30 10.86 -8.20 6.41
C VAL A 30 11.73 -8.14 7.67
N ASP A 31 12.14 -9.29 8.23
CA ASP A 31 13.11 -9.35 9.33
C ASP A 31 14.47 -8.79 8.92
N GLN A 32 14.97 -9.18 7.74
CA GLN A 32 16.22 -8.65 7.21
C GLN A 32 16.14 -7.13 7.00
N PHE A 33 15.02 -6.64 6.46
CA PHE A 33 14.80 -5.22 6.29
C PHE A 33 14.81 -4.46 7.61
N ALA A 34 14.09 -4.94 8.63
CA ALA A 34 14.04 -4.29 9.94
C ALA A 34 15.44 -4.17 10.56
N LYS A 35 16.24 -5.25 10.49
CA LYS A 35 17.64 -5.26 10.98
C LYS A 35 18.52 -4.26 10.23
N ALA A 36 18.46 -4.24 8.90
CA ALA A 36 19.27 -3.34 8.08
C ALA A 36 18.88 -1.87 8.31
N ALA A 37 17.58 -1.56 8.38
CA ALA A 37 17.08 -0.22 8.64
C ALA A 37 17.44 0.27 10.05
N ALA A 38 17.31 -0.58 11.08
CA ALA A 38 17.71 -0.28 12.44
C ALA A 38 19.21 0.00 12.55
N ALA A 39 20.05 -0.85 11.97
CA ALA A 39 21.49 -0.66 11.94
C ALA A 39 21.90 0.64 11.23
N SER A 40 21.30 0.94 10.07
CA SER A 40 21.52 2.21 9.36
C SER A 40 21.08 3.44 10.16
N ALA A 41 20.07 3.30 11.03
CA ALA A 41 19.62 4.36 11.93
C ALA A 41 20.48 4.49 13.21
N GLY A 42 21.51 3.70 13.35
CA GLY A 42 22.35 3.65 14.55
C GLY A 42 21.70 2.99 15.75
N TRP A 43 20.64 2.21 15.54
CA TRP A 43 19.98 1.46 16.60
C TRP A 43 20.69 0.12 16.84
N LYS A 44 20.48 -0.48 18.02
CA LYS A 44 20.96 -1.84 18.27
C LYS A 44 20.28 -2.80 17.31
N ALA A 45 21.01 -3.78 16.80
CA ALA A 45 20.54 -4.72 15.77
C ALA A 45 19.20 -5.41 16.12
N ASP A 46 19.01 -5.76 17.37
CA ASP A 46 17.80 -6.46 17.82
C ASP A 46 16.76 -5.53 18.49
N SER A 47 16.82 -4.22 18.24
CA SER A 47 15.88 -3.25 18.82
C SER A 47 14.63 -3.01 17.99
N LEU A 48 14.58 -3.52 16.76
CA LEU A 48 13.45 -3.45 15.85
C LEU A 48 13.19 -4.84 15.25
N GLY A 49 12.05 -5.41 15.57
CA GLY A 49 11.52 -6.59 14.88
C GLY A 49 10.60 -6.20 13.73
N ALA A 50 10.20 -7.18 12.94
CA ALA A 50 9.19 -7.01 11.91
C ALA A 50 8.13 -8.11 11.97
N VAL A 51 6.94 -7.80 11.50
CA VAL A 51 5.87 -8.77 11.28
C VAL A 51 5.16 -8.44 9.97
N TYR A 52 4.86 -9.48 9.19
CA TYR A 52 4.10 -9.36 7.95
C TYR A 52 2.70 -9.91 8.11
N ASP A 53 1.69 -9.16 7.66
CA ASP A 53 0.32 -9.64 7.54
C ASP A 53 -0.26 -9.31 6.16
N PRO A 54 -0.78 -10.31 5.41
CA PRO A 54 -1.35 -10.13 4.08
C PRO A 54 -2.81 -9.67 4.11
N THR A 55 -3.41 -9.45 5.28
CA THR A 55 -4.83 -9.09 5.43
C THR A 55 -5.01 -7.76 6.11
N GLU A 56 -6.08 -7.05 5.76
CA GLU A 56 -6.44 -5.79 6.43
C GLU A 56 -6.66 -6.02 7.93
N GLN A 57 -7.50 -7.02 8.28
CA GLN A 57 -7.85 -7.30 9.67
C GLN A 57 -6.64 -7.70 10.51
N GLY A 58 -5.77 -8.56 9.98
CA GLY A 58 -4.56 -8.98 10.68
C GLY A 58 -3.58 -7.82 10.84
N GLY A 59 -3.39 -6.99 9.80
CA GLY A 59 -2.60 -5.78 9.88
C GLY A 59 -3.11 -4.81 10.94
N LEU A 60 -4.42 -4.57 11.01
CA LEU A 60 -5.04 -3.72 12.04
C LEU A 60 -4.82 -4.29 13.44
N ALA A 61 -4.96 -5.60 13.63
CA ALA A 61 -4.71 -6.27 14.91
C ALA A 61 -3.25 -6.08 15.36
N LYS A 62 -2.28 -6.23 14.43
CA LYS A 62 -0.86 -6.00 14.71
C LYS A 62 -0.56 -4.55 15.03
N LEU A 63 -1.12 -3.60 14.30
CA LEU A 63 -0.93 -2.16 14.54
C LEU A 63 -1.52 -1.70 15.87
N ALA A 64 -2.50 -2.42 16.43
CA ALA A 64 -3.05 -2.14 17.75
C ALA A 64 -2.11 -2.56 18.90
N GLU A 65 -1.14 -3.44 18.68
CA GLU A 65 -0.17 -3.88 19.69
C GLU A 65 0.73 -2.68 20.10
N LYS A 66 1.03 -2.55 21.39
CA LYS A 66 1.72 -1.37 21.95
C LYS A 66 3.17 -1.19 21.48
N ASP A 67 3.83 -2.27 21.10
CA ASP A 67 5.19 -2.31 20.57
C ASP A 67 5.25 -2.04 19.07
N SER A 68 4.11 -2.00 18.36
CA SER A 68 4.03 -1.63 16.97
C SER A 68 4.20 -0.12 16.81
N VAL A 69 5.42 0.31 16.52
CA VAL A 69 5.81 1.73 16.44
C VAL A 69 5.91 2.26 15.01
N LEU A 70 6.07 1.37 14.04
CA LEU A 70 6.20 1.67 12.61
C LEU A 70 5.29 0.75 11.79
N ALA A 71 4.82 1.27 10.68
CA ALA A 71 4.02 0.54 9.71
C ALA A 71 4.55 0.75 8.29
N PHE A 72 4.69 -0.31 7.49
CA PHE A 72 4.92 -0.24 6.05
C PHE A 72 3.65 -0.69 5.33
N LEU A 73 3.02 0.21 4.62
CA LEU A 73 1.63 0.11 4.17
C LEU A 73 1.49 0.54 2.71
N PRO A 74 0.65 -0.12 1.89
CA PRO A 74 0.13 0.45 0.66
C PRO A 74 -0.56 1.80 0.92
N TYR A 75 -0.48 2.72 -0.02
CA TYR A 75 -1.13 4.02 0.13
C TYR A 75 -2.65 3.92 0.34
N ALA A 76 -3.29 2.93 -0.26
CA ALA A 76 -4.71 2.64 -0.04
C ALA A 76 -5.03 2.36 1.44
N PHE A 77 -4.21 1.53 2.12
CA PHE A 77 -4.37 1.26 3.55
C PHE A 77 -4.16 2.53 4.39
N TYR A 78 -3.12 3.31 4.04
CA TYR A 78 -2.86 4.57 4.72
C TYR A 78 -4.07 5.52 4.64
N VAL A 79 -4.62 5.76 3.45
CA VAL A 79 -5.78 6.65 3.28
C VAL A 79 -6.98 6.16 4.09
N GLN A 80 -7.24 4.85 4.10
CA GLN A 80 -8.38 4.25 4.80
C GLN A 80 -8.25 4.39 6.33
N HIS A 81 -7.05 4.25 6.89
CA HIS A 81 -6.87 4.06 8.33
C HIS A 81 -6.02 5.12 9.03
N ALA A 82 -5.43 6.09 8.30
CA ALA A 82 -4.47 7.04 8.86
C ALA A 82 -5.05 7.84 10.03
N ALA A 83 -6.28 8.31 9.93
CA ALA A 83 -6.94 9.08 10.98
C ALA A 83 -7.20 8.23 12.23
N ALA A 84 -7.74 7.01 12.06
CA ALA A 84 -8.08 6.12 13.18
C ALA A 84 -6.85 5.59 13.94
N LEU A 85 -5.73 5.37 13.22
CA LEU A 85 -4.49 4.85 13.78
C LEU A 85 -3.46 5.95 14.07
N HIS A 86 -3.80 7.22 13.87
CA HIS A 86 -2.91 8.37 14.00
C HIS A 86 -1.57 8.14 13.27
N LEU A 87 -1.62 7.70 12.00
CA LEU A 87 -0.43 7.40 11.23
C LEU A 87 0.25 8.68 10.75
N ALA A 88 1.50 8.89 11.14
CA ALA A 88 2.33 10.00 10.66
C ALA A 88 3.29 9.49 9.57
N PRO A 89 3.19 9.97 8.30
CA PRO A 89 4.03 9.49 7.20
C PRO A 89 5.48 9.85 7.44
N LEU A 90 6.38 8.86 7.32
CA LEU A 90 7.81 9.01 7.57
C LEU A 90 8.63 8.95 6.29
N ALA A 91 8.35 7.97 5.43
CA ALA A 91 9.05 7.77 4.16
C ALA A 91 8.10 7.18 3.12
N GLN A 92 8.37 7.47 1.84
CA GLN A 92 7.63 6.93 0.71
C GLN A 92 8.54 5.95 -0.04
N ALA A 93 8.02 4.77 -0.36
CA ALA A 93 8.76 3.73 -1.06
C ALA A 93 8.96 4.06 -2.54
N ASP A 94 10.16 3.76 -3.06
CA ASP A 94 10.44 3.69 -4.49
C ASP A 94 10.44 2.22 -4.90
N VAL A 95 9.36 1.79 -5.54
CA VAL A 95 9.10 0.39 -5.90
C VAL A 95 9.71 0.08 -7.26
N ALA A 96 10.46 -1.01 -7.36
CA ALA A 96 11.08 -1.42 -8.61
C ALA A 96 10.04 -1.68 -9.71
N GLY A 97 10.21 -1.07 -10.88
CA GLY A 97 9.29 -1.18 -12.01
C GLY A 97 8.07 -0.25 -11.95
N VAL A 98 7.81 0.39 -10.79
CA VAL A 98 6.67 1.31 -10.61
C VAL A 98 7.15 2.73 -10.31
N GLY A 99 8.09 2.91 -9.36
CA GLY A 99 8.55 4.21 -8.89
C GLY A 99 7.97 4.56 -7.52
N THR A 100 7.99 5.86 -7.20
CA THR A 100 7.44 6.38 -5.94
C THR A 100 5.93 6.63 -6.02
N GLN A 101 5.40 6.79 -7.23
CA GLN A 101 4.00 7.06 -7.51
C GLN A 101 3.46 6.11 -8.57
N GLU A 102 2.18 5.84 -8.50
CA GLU A 102 1.44 5.04 -9.48
C GLU A 102 0.12 5.70 -9.87
N ARG A 103 -0.49 5.21 -10.96
CA ARG A 103 -1.83 5.60 -11.38
C ARG A 103 -2.75 4.39 -11.33
N TRP A 104 -3.92 4.59 -10.74
CA TRP A 104 -4.97 3.60 -10.73
C TRP A 104 -5.88 3.78 -11.94
N THR A 105 -6.21 2.68 -12.60
CA THR A 105 -6.96 2.69 -13.86
C THR A 105 -8.27 1.96 -13.69
N LEU A 106 -9.40 2.66 -13.84
CA LEU A 106 -10.72 2.05 -13.90
C LEU A 106 -10.98 1.54 -15.32
N VAL A 107 -11.34 0.28 -15.44
CA VAL A 107 -11.66 -0.34 -16.72
C VAL A 107 -13.06 -0.95 -16.74
N GLY A 108 -13.66 -0.94 -17.92
CA GLY A 108 -14.98 -1.51 -18.20
C GLY A 108 -15.01 -2.23 -19.55
N LYS A 109 -16.14 -2.83 -19.89
CA LYS A 109 -16.34 -3.48 -21.19
C LYS A 109 -16.21 -2.50 -22.34
N ALA A 110 -15.43 -2.84 -23.36
CA ALA A 110 -15.36 -2.07 -24.61
C ALA A 110 -16.73 -2.10 -25.31
N GLY A 111 -17.22 -0.92 -25.75
CA GLY A 111 -18.57 -0.78 -26.30
C GLY A 111 -19.71 -0.96 -25.26
N GLY A 112 -19.39 -1.16 -23.97
CA GLY A 112 -20.37 -1.26 -22.91
C GLY A 112 -21.03 0.09 -22.53
N PRO A 113 -22.11 0.06 -21.72
CA PRO A 113 -22.93 1.21 -21.42
C PRO A 113 -22.28 2.24 -20.51
N VAL A 114 -21.19 1.85 -19.78
CA VAL A 114 -20.53 2.78 -18.85
C VAL A 114 -19.67 3.78 -19.64
N THR A 115 -20.10 5.04 -19.61
CA THR A 115 -19.44 6.16 -20.28
C THR A 115 -19.05 7.28 -19.33
N GLY A 116 -19.51 7.23 -18.09
CA GLY A 116 -19.24 8.22 -17.05
C GLY A 116 -19.82 7.76 -15.69
N PRO A 117 -19.62 8.55 -14.63
CA PRO A 117 -20.05 8.17 -13.28
C PRO A 117 -21.52 7.78 -13.18
N ALA A 118 -22.42 8.61 -13.75
CA ALA A 118 -23.87 8.36 -13.65
C ALA A 118 -24.33 7.04 -14.25
N SER A 119 -23.59 6.47 -15.20
CA SER A 119 -23.89 5.17 -15.82
C SER A 119 -23.34 3.96 -15.05
N MET A 120 -22.79 4.17 -13.86
CA MET A 120 -22.25 3.11 -13.00
C MET A 120 -23.27 2.57 -11.97
N THR A 121 -24.49 3.12 -11.93
CA THR A 121 -25.58 2.64 -11.05
C THR A 121 -25.77 1.14 -11.22
N GLY A 122 -25.77 0.40 -10.10
CA GLY A 122 -25.89 -1.06 -10.06
C GLY A 122 -24.60 -1.83 -10.38
N TYR A 123 -23.49 -1.16 -10.66
CA TYR A 123 -22.20 -1.81 -10.89
C TYR A 123 -21.45 -2.07 -9.58
N THR A 124 -20.57 -3.08 -9.63
CA THR A 124 -19.59 -3.35 -8.58
C THR A 124 -18.18 -3.07 -9.10
N ILE A 125 -17.39 -2.29 -8.35
CA ILE A 125 -15.95 -2.10 -8.62
C ILE A 125 -15.17 -3.17 -7.87
N LEU A 126 -14.41 -3.99 -8.59
CA LEU A 126 -13.52 -5.02 -8.07
C LEU A 126 -12.09 -4.52 -8.09
N SER A 127 -11.36 -4.61 -6.97
CA SER A 127 -9.98 -4.14 -6.86
C SER A 127 -9.21 -4.86 -5.77
N VAL A 128 -7.89 -4.93 -5.90
CA VAL A 128 -7.02 -5.31 -4.75
C VAL A 128 -7.13 -4.31 -3.61
N ALA A 129 -7.44 -3.03 -3.91
CA ALA A 129 -7.69 -1.97 -2.94
C ALA A 129 -9.17 -1.86 -2.52
N GLY A 130 -10.04 -2.83 -2.88
CA GLY A 130 -11.45 -2.78 -2.55
C GLY A 130 -11.78 -2.85 -1.05
N TYR A 131 -10.80 -3.25 -0.21
CA TYR A 131 -10.88 -3.16 1.25
C TYR A 131 -10.83 -1.70 1.76
N ALA A 132 -10.39 -0.76 0.93
CA ALA A 132 -10.19 0.65 1.27
C ALA A 132 -11.15 1.57 0.46
N PRO A 133 -12.47 1.56 0.75
CA PRO A 133 -13.44 2.33 -0.02
C PRO A 133 -13.19 3.84 0.01
N GLU A 134 -12.64 4.39 1.08
CA GLU A 134 -12.29 5.81 1.17
C GLU A 134 -11.17 6.16 0.18
N PHE A 135 -10.16 5.29 0.04
CA PHE A 135 -9.13 5.45 -0.98
C PHE A 135 -9.73 5.39 -2.39
N VAL A 136 -10.58 4.40 -2.66
CA VAL A 136 -11.19 4.23 -3.99
C VAL A 136 -12.00 5.46 -4.36
N LYS A 137 -12.84 5.97 -3.46
CA LYS A 137 -13.74 7.11 -3.71
C LYS A 137 -13.00 8.44 -3.78
N HIS A 138 -12.08 8.70 -2.83
CA HIS A 138 -11.54 10.03 -2.59
C HIS A 138 -10.10 10.21 -3.06
N SER A 139 -9.46 9.15 -3.58
CA SER A 139 -8.11 9.21 -4.14
C SER A 139 -8.06 8.64 -5.56
N ALA A 140 -8.33 7.35 -5.73
CA ALA A 140 -8.21 6.67 -7.02
C ALA A 140 -9.26 7.15 -8.04
N LEU A 141 -10.49 7.46 -7.60
CA LEU A 141 -11.60 7.95 -8.42
C LEU A 141 -12.10 9.32 -7.96
N ALA A 142 -11.23 10.17 -7.40
CA ALA A 142 -11.59 11.47 -6.83
C ALA A 142 -12.30 12.39 -7.84
N GLU A 143 -11.92 12.30 -9.12
CA GLU A 143 -12.52 13.08 -10.20
C GLU A 143 -13.84 12.47 -10.73
N TRP A 144 -14.19 11.28 -10.23
CA TRP A 144 -15.42 10.57 -10.57
C TRP A 144 -16.34 10.52 -9.34
N ALA A 145 -17.37 11.35 -9.33
CA ALA A 145 -18.39 11.33 -8.28
C ALA A 145 -19.21 10.01 -8.40
N LEU A 146 -18.78 8.96 -7.70
CA LEU A 146 -19.41 7.64 -7.76
C LEU A 146 -20.86 7.71 -7.27
N PRO A 147 -21.84 7.08 -7.96
CA PRO A 147 -23.19 6.90 -7.44
C PRO A 147 -23.17 6.14 -6.10
N ALA A 148 -24.11 6.47 -5.22
CA ALA A 148 -24.16 5.92 -3.86
C ALA A 148 -24.40 4.41 -3.81
N ASP A 149 -24.99 3.83 -4.85
CA ASP A 149 -25.31 2.41 -4.99
C ASP A 149 -24.19 1.57 -5.61
N VAL A 150 -23.09 2.20 -6.06
CA VAL A 150 -21.90 1.50 -6.55
C VAL A 150 -21.22 0.78 -5.39
N LYS A 151 -21.11 -0.53 -5.52
CA LYS A 151 -20.38 -1.35 -4.55
C LYS A 151 -18.89 -1.36 -4.85
N ILE A 152 -18.09 -1.41 -3.81
CA ILE A 152 -16.63 -1.56 -3.89
C ILE A 152 -16.27 -2.84 -3.14
N GLU A 153 -15.63 -3.79 -3.82
CA GLU A 153 -15.32 -5.09 -3.25
C GLU A 153 -13.84 -5.46 -3.48
N ALA A 154 -13.22 -6.01 -2.44
CA ALA A 154 -11.86 -6.49 -2.50
C ALA A 154 -11.76 -7.79 -3.29
N THR A 155 -10.75 -7.90 -4.16
CA THR A 155 -10.41 -9.15 -4.83
C THR A 155 -8.91 -9.25 -5.11
N GLY A 156 -8.30 -10.39 -4.75
CA GLY A 156 -6.96 -10.76 -5.20
C GLY A 156 -6.96 -11.45 -6.58
N GLN A 157 -8.15 -11.78 -7.13
CA GLN A 157 -8.30 -12.52 -8.38
C GLN A 157 -8.58 -11.59 -9.57
N ILE A 158 -7.67 -10.65 -9.83
CA ILE A 158 -7.85 -9.60 -10.86
C ILE A 158 -8.10 -10.18 -12.25
N LEU A 159 -7.43 -11.28 -12.64
CA LEU A 159 -7.67 -11.90 -13.93
C LEU A 159 -9.12 -12.41 -14.07
N SER A 160 -9.70 -12.95 -13.01
CA SER A 160 -11.12 -13.35 -12.99
C SER A 160 -12.03 -12.13 -13.09
N ALA A 161 -11.74 -11.06 -12.35
CA ALA A 161 -12.49 -9.80 -12.45
C ALA A 161 -12.47 -9.23 -13.88
N LEU A 162 -11.31 -9.23 -14.54
CA LEU A 162 -11.17 -8.75 -15.92
C LEU A 162 -11.95 -9.62 -16.93
N ARG A 163 -12.04 -10.94 -16.73
CA ARG A 163 -12.89 -11.81 -17.58
C ARG A 163 -14.37 -11.47 -17.41
N ARG A 164 -14.83 -11.19 -16.20
CA ARG A 164 -16.20 -10.75 -15.91
C ARG A 164 -16.51 -9.40 -16.56
N VAL A 165 -15.56 -8.47 -16.53
CA VAL A 165 -15.66 -7.18 -17.25
C VAL A 165 -15.79 -7.44 -18.75
N ALA A 166 -14.94 -8.26 -19.34
CA ALA A 166 -14.94 -8.58 -20.77
C ALA A 166 -16.24 -9.26 -21.21
N SER A 167 -16.82 -10.16 -20.40
CA SER A 167 -18.10 -10.82 -20.67
C SER A 167 -19.29 -9.84 -20.62
N GLY A 168 -19.15 -8.71 -19.93
CA GLY A 168 -20.20 -7.69 -19.82
C GLY A 168 -21.11 -7.86 -18.61
N GLU A 169 -20.65 -8.55 -17.60
CA GLU A 169 -21.27 -8.51 -16.30
C GLU A 169 -21.29 -7.07 -15.75
N PRO A 170 -22.22 -6.71 -14.82
CA PRO A 170 -22.27 -5.38 -14.23
C PRO A 170 -21.15 -5.15 -13.22
N VAL A 171 -19.90 -5.36 -13.66
CA VAL A 171 -18.69 -5.15 -12.88
C VAL A 171 -17.68 -4.29 -13.62
N LEU A 172 -16.90 -3.55 -12.88
CA LEU A 172 -15.75 -2.77 -13.33
C LEU A 172 -14.53 -3.27 -12.56
N ALA A 173 -13.33 -3.07 -13.10
CA ALA A 173 -12.11 -3.38 -12.36
C ALA A 173 -11.28 -2.10 -12.18
N LEU A 174 -10.84 -1.85 -10.95
CA LEU A 174 -9.88 -0.79 -10.62
C LEU A 174 -8.52 -1.42 -10.42
N LEU A 175 -7.60 -1.11 -11.32
CA LEU A 175 -6.28 -1.73 -11.45
C LEU A 175 -5.19 -0.81 -10.94
N ASP A 176 -4.20 -1.33 -10.23
CA ASP A 176 -2.93 -0.66 -10.01
C ASP A 176 -2.12 -0.54 -11.30
N GLN A 177 -1.02 0.19 -11.27
CA GLN A 177 -0.19 0.44 -12.46
C GLN A 177 0.36 -0.86 -13.07
N THR A 178 0.75 -1.84 -12.25
CA THR A 178 1.31 -3.12 -12.72
C THR A 178 0.22 -3.96 -13.40
N GLN A 179 -0.96 -4.02 -12.81
CA GLN A 179 -2.11 -4.74 -13.36
C GLN A 179 -2.59 -4.10 -14.68
N ALA A 180 -2.64 -2.76 -14.71
CA ALA A 180 -3.01 -2.02 -15.92
C ALA A 180 -2.01 -2.24 -17.05
N ALA A 181 -0.71 -2.25 -16.76
CA ALA A 181 0.32 -2.56 -17.74
C ALA A 181 0.22 -3.99 -18.28
N ALA A 182 -0.15 -4.96 -17.44
CA ALA A 182 -0.33 -6.34 -17.85
C ALA A 182 -1.59 -6.57 -18.71
N LEU A 183 -2.58 -5.68 -18.65
CA LEU A 183 -3.86 -5.84 -19.35
C LEU A 183 -3.68 -6.05 -20.86
N VAL A 184 -2.75 -5.33 -21.49
CA VAL A 184 -2.52 -5.38 -22.95
C VAL A 184 -2.03 -6.74 -23.43
N THR A 185 -1.51 -7.59 -22.55
CA THR A 185 -1.02 -8.94 -22.89
C THR A 185 -2.12 -10.01 -22.83
N LEU A 186 -3.32 -9.65 -22.37
CA LEU A 186 -4.39 -10.61 -22.21
C LEU A 186 -5.10 -10.89 -23.55
N PRO A 187 -5.50 -12.14 -23.84
CA PRO A 187 -6.14 -12.50 -25.12
C PRO A 187 -7.50 -11.81 -25.35
N PHE A 188 -8.11 -11.28 -24.29
CA PHE A 188 -9.37 -10.54 -24.32
C PHE A 188 -9.20 -9.03 -24.06
N ALA A 189 -7.98 -8.50 -24.14
CA ALA A 189 -7.69 -7.08 -23.90
C ALA A 189 -8.56 -6.14 -24.77
N ALA A 190 -8.80 -6.51 -26.04
CA ALA A 190 -9.64 -5.72 -26.95
C ALA A 190 -11.11 -5.59 -26.50
N GLN A 191 -11.56 -6.44 -25.58
CA GLN A 191 -12.93 -6.38 -25.02
C GLN A 191 -13.03 -5.44 -23.80
N ILE A 192 -11.92 -4.84 -23.39
CA ILE A 192 -11.83 -3.98 -22.21
C ILE A 192 -11.37 -2.58 -22.64
N LYS A 193 -11.99 -1.55 -22.08
CA LYS A 193 -11.57 -0.15 -22.28
C LYS A 193 -11.24 0.53 -20.95
N THR A 194 -10.30 1.44 -20.97
CA THR A 194 -10.08 2.38 -19.88
C THR A 194 -11.23 3.37 -19.83
N LEU A 195 -11.79 3.57 -18.65
CA LEU A 195 -12.84 4.55 -18.37
C LEU A 195 -12.23 5.84 -17.83
N THR A 196 -11.36 5.73 -16.84
CA THR A 196 -10.62 6.85 -16.25
C THR A 196 -9.34 6.39 -15.60
N GLN A 197 -8.47 7.35 -15.29
CA GLN A 197 -7.21 7.14 -14.56
C GLN A 197 -7.10 8.15 -13.42
N SER A 198 -6.54 7.74 -12.28
CA SER A 198 -6.26 8.64 -11.17
C SER A 198 -5.18 9.67 -11.51
N ALA A 199 -5.08 10.71 -10.70
CA ALA A 199 -3.81 11.44 -10.53
C ALA A 199 -2.71 10.46 -10.08
N ALA A 200 -1.45 10.90 -10.12
CA ALA A 200 -0.35 10.13 -9.56
C ALA A 200 -0.46 10.10 -8.02
N LEU A 201 -0.46 8.89 -7.45
CA LEU A 201 -0.63 8.64 -6.02
C LEU A 201 0.60 7.87 -5.49
N PRO A 202 1.00 8.04 -4.22
CA PRO A 202 2.04 7.23 -3.61
C PRO A 202 1.74 5.73 -3.74
N VAL A 203 2.78 4.90 -3.91
CA VAL A 203 2.60 3.44 -3.96
C VAL A 203 2.46 2.89 -2.55
N ALA A 204 3.44 3.17 -1.69
CA ALA A 204 3.47 2.69 -0.32
C ALA A 204 4.25 3.66 0.59
N LEU A 205 3.97 3.60 1.87
CA LEU A 205 4.56 4.47 2.88
C LEU A 205 5.09 3.67 4.08
N ILE A 206 6.15 4.19 4.70
CA ILE A 206 6.43 3.90 6.11
C ILE A 206 5.86 5.06 6.93
N ALA A 207 5.11 4.72 7.98
CA ALA A 207 4.50 5.68 8.90
C ALA A 207 4.84 5.34 10.35
N VAL A 208 4.90 6.34 11.21
CA VAL A 208 4.91 6.18 12.66
C VAL A 208 3.48 5.94 13.13
N VAL A 209 3.28 4.99 14.02
CA VAL A 209 1.98 4.62 14.59
C VAL A 209 1.76 5.39 15.88
N ASP A 210 0.68 6.17 15.97
CA ASP A 210 0.17 6.80 17.18
C ASP A 210 1.25 7.50 18.03
N SER A 211 2.21 8.17 17.38
CA SER A 211 3.35 8.84 18.04
C SER A 211 4.19 7.93 18.97
N ARG A 212 4.11 6.60 18.80
CA ARG A 212 4.81 5.61 19.65
C ARG A 212 6.33 5.61 19.45
N LEU A 213 6.83 6.20 18.37
CA LEU A 213 8.25 6.38 18.13
C LEU A 213 8.62 7.85 18.40
N PRO A 214 9.50 8.14 19.38
CA PRO A 214 9.93 9.52 19.69
C PRO A 214 10.55 10.22 18.47
N ASP A 215 10.27 11.51 18.29
CA ASP A 215 10.71 12.32 17.15
C ASP A 215 12.20 12.20 16.80
N PRO A 216 13.16 12.23 17.75
CA PRO A 216 14.57 12.08 17.40
C PRO A 216 14.88 10.72 16.75
N ARG A 217 14.22 9.66 17.23
CA ARG A 217 14.37 8.30 16.66
C ARG A 217 13.68 8.20 15.30
N ALA A 218 12.50 8.78 15.15
CA ALA A 218 11.77 8.83 13.88
C ALA A 218 12.60 9.54 12.80
N LYS A 219 13.17 10.71 13.10
CA LYS A 219 14.05 11.47 12.20
C LYS A 219 15.32 10.69 11.82
N ALA A 220 15.96 10.03 12.79
CA ALA A 220 17.13 9.20 12.52
C ALA A 220 16.78 8.02 11.59
N PHE A 221 15.64 7.36 11.85
CA PHE A 221 15.15 6.26 11.01
C PHE A 221 14.79 6.74 9.60
N GLN A 222 14.11 7.88 9.46
CA GLN A 222 13.81 8.49 8.17
C GLN A 222 15.09 8.76 7.35
N ALA A 223 16.08 9.39 7.98
CA ALA A 223 17.35 9.69 7.32
C ALA A 223 18.11 8.41 6.90
N ALA A 224 18.01 7.34 7.69
CA ALA A 224 18.57 6.03 7.39
C ALA A 224 17.87 5.37 6.20
N LEU A 225 16.53 5.39 6.17
CA LEU A 225 15.76 4.83 5.07
C LEU A 225 16.10 5.48 3.71
N VAL A 226 16.20 6.82 3.68
CA VAL A 226 16.54 7.57 2.45
C VAL A 226 17.94 7.22 1.92
N LYS A 227 18.84 6.81 2.81
CA LYS A 227 20.24 6.43 2.47
C LYS A 227 20.46 4.92 2.40
N LEU A 228 19.43 4.09 2.66
CA LEU A 228 19.60 2.65 2.81
C LEU A 228 20.21 1.99 1.57
N ASN A 229 19.87 2.47 0.38
CA ASN A 229 20.40 1.98 -0.89
C ASN A 229 21.88 2.37 -1.17
N SER A 230 22.49 3.20 -0.34
CA SER A 230 23.89 3.64 -0.52
C SER A 230 24.91 2.60 -0.05
N THR A 231 24.47 1.54 0.63
CA THR A 231 25.32 0.42 1.06
C THR A 231 24.95 -0.84 0.30
N SER A 232 25.92 -1.76 0.09
CA SER A 232 25.68 -3.03 -0.59
C SER A 232 24.60 -3.86 0.09
N ASP A 233 24.67 -3.98 1.42
CA ASP A 233 23.71 -4.77 2.21
C ASP A 233 22.31 -4.15 2.22
N GLY A 234 22.23 -2.82 2.31
CA GLY A 234 20.97 -2.09 2.21
C GLY A 234 20.35 -2.22 0.82
N ALA A 235 21.14 -2.09 -0.24
CA ALA A 235 20.67 -2.27 -1.61
C ALA A 235 20.16 -3.71 -1.87
N ALA A 236 20.89 -4.73 -1.40
CA ALA A 236 20.47 -6.13 -1.51
C ALA A 236 19.16 -6.41 -0.73
N THR A 237 19.06 -5.85 0.47
CA THR A 237 17.85 -5.96 1.31
C THR A 237 16.64 -5.29 0.64
N LEU A 238 16.80 -4.10 0.07
CA LEU A 238 15.74 -3.42 -0.68
C LEU A 238 15.31 -4.23 -1.90
N ALA A 239 16.29 -4.75 -2.66
CA ALA A 239 16.00 -5.55 -3.85
C ALA A 239 15.18 -6.81 -3.53
N SER A 240 15.40 -7.47 -2.38
CA SER A 240 14.63 -8.63 -1.93
C SER A 240 13.14 -8.31 -1.70
N LEU A 241 12.83 -7.05 -1.35
CA LEU A 241 11.46 -6.52 -1.21
C LEU A 241 10.96 -5.82 -2.49
N LYS A 242 11.69 -5.93 -3.62
CA LYS A 242 11.39 -5.22 -4.87
C LYS A 242 11.35 -3.69 -4.70
N LEU A 243 12.19 -3.16 -3.83
CA LEU A 243 12.34 -1.72 -3.60
C LEU A 243 13.66 -1.24 -4.21
N LYS A 244 13.70 0.01 -4.68
CA LYS A 244 14.91 0.74 -5.05
C LYS A 244 15.44 1.60 -3.90
N GLY A 245 14.54 2.06 -3.01
CA GLY A 245 14.85 2.94 -1.90
C GLY A 245 13.63 3.59 -1.30
N PHE A 246 13.89 4.67 -0.59
CA PHE A 246 12.85 5.53 0.00
C PHE A 246 13.16 7.00 -0.28
N VAL A 247 12.11 7.80 -0.38
CA VAL A 247 12.16 9.26 -0.48
C VAL A 247 11.34 9.89 0.64
N LEU A 248 11.48 11.20 0.82
CA LEU A 248 10.62 11.94 1.73
C LEU A 248 9.16 11.91 1.21
N PRO A 249 8.16 11.83 2.08
CA PRO A 249 6.77 11.71 1.68
C PRO A 249 6.32 12.90 0.83
N GLN A 250 5.68 12.61 -0.29
CA GLN A 250 5.03 13.59 -1.18
C GLN A 250 3.56 13.20 -1.29
N LEU A 251 2.76 13.60 -0.30
CA LEU A 251 1.34 13.28 -0.26
C LEU A 251 0.53 14.33 -1.01
N PRO A 252 -0.55 13.93 -1.73
CA PRO A 252 -1.54 14.87 -2.25
C PRO A 252 -2.11 15.75 -1.14
N GLY A 253 -2.37 17.02 -1.42
CA GLY A 253 -2.66 18.05 -0.41
C GLY A 253 -3.88 17.84 0.49
N ASN A 254 -4.66 16.78 0.31
CA ASN A 254 -5.82 16.40 1.14
C ASN A 254 -5.65 15.06 1.87
N ALA A 255 -4.51 14.38 1.74
CA ALA A 255 -4.28 13.11 2.42
C ALA A 255 -3.85 13.36 3.87
N GLY A 256 -4.78 13.29 4.81
CA GLY A 256 -4.49 13.32 6.24
C GLY A 256 -4.82 14.63 6.96
N LYS A 257 -5.70 15.46 6.43
CA LYS A 257 -6.37 16.45 7.27
C LYS A 257 -7.60 15.80 7.90
N PRO A 258 -7.66 15.77 9.25
CA PRO A 258 -8.83 15.29 9.98
C PRO A 258 -10.06 16.12 9.69
#